data_351c7f50b4d756f7b22469f1294e2c4e
#
_entry.id   351c7f50b4d756f7b22469f1294e2c4e
#
_cell.length_a   1.000
_cell.length_b   1.000
_cell.length_c   1.000
_cell.angle_alpha   90.00
_cell.angle_beta   90.00
_cell.angle_gamma   90.00
#
_symmetry.space_group_name_H-M   'P 1'
#
loop_
_entity.id
_entity.type
_entity.pdbx_description
1 polymer ?
#
loop_
_entity_poly.entity_id
_entity_poly.type
_entity_poly.pdbx_seq_one_letter_code
_entity_poly.pdbx_strand_id
1 'polypeptide(L)'
;MQSSMLVPEDLVGCRFDVAVSKLRNISRSKASDFISKGSVRIANRKANKSLLLDCGDEIIFDDLVGEDFAENSCKNDALQDENQQNNQIELQLKNQAIEQSMKIAYKDEDIVVVDKPVGMAAHQAQGWCGPTVGETLEKRGISISHTAGDENRRGIVSRLDAGTSGLMLVCRTDLAYEEMKKQFANHTVKKTYHALVQGDLTQNKATIEAPIGRAKVSDFRFTITPDGKPAVTHWDVLERFGQATLASVNLETGRTHQIRVHFTSIGHPLVGDSMYGANPVLAKKLGLTRQWLHSMELIFTHPRTGKIIRVESNYPSDLQHALEAMRELSK
;
A
#
# COMPACT_ATOMS: atom_id res chain seq x y z
N MET A 1 -25.21 -13.43 34.80
CA MET A 1 -23.99 -12.93 35.48
C MET A 1 -23.25 -12.03 34.47
N GLN A 2 -22.57 -10.98 34.93
CA GLN A 2 -21.69 -10.18 34.06
C GLN A 2 -20.30 -10.76 34.17
N SER A 3 -19.61 -10.94 33.05
CA SER A 3 -18.18 -11.23 33.04
C SER A 3 -17.40 -9.98 32.68
N SER A 4 -16.28 -9.73 33.36
CA SER A 4 -15.39 -8.61 33.02
C SER A 4 -13.96 -9.10 32.87
N MET A 5 -13.17 -8.39 32.05
CA MET A 5 -11.74 -8.65 31.90
C MET A 5 -10.99 -7.37 31.61
N LEU A 6 -9.80 -7.24 32.16
CA LEU A 6 -8.87 -6.18 31.79
C LEU A 6 -8.39 -6.39 30.36
N VAL A 7 -8.19 -5.29 29.65
CA VAL A 7 -7.65 -5.31 28.28
C VAL A 7 -6.23 -5.94 28.32
N PRO A 8 -6.00 -7.05 27.60
CA PRO A 8 -4.68 -7.62 27.44
C PRO A 8 -3.69 -6.65 26.77
N GLU A 9 -2.39 -6.74 27.14
CA GLU A 9 -1.36 -5.82 26.64
C GLU A 9 -1.27 -5.79 25.11
N ASP A 10 -1.47 -6.93 24.45
CA ASP A 10 -1.47 -7.06 22.98
C ASP A 10 -2.67 -6.42 22.28
N LEU A 11 -3.70 -6.03 23.04
CA LEU A 11 -4.89 -5.35 22.55
C LEU A 11 -4.95 -3.86 22.94
N VAL A 12 -3.97 -3.35 23.69
CA VAL A 12 -3.85 -1.92 23.98
C VAL A 12 -3.58 -1.16 22.66
N GLY A 13 -4.31 -0.06 22.46
CA GLY A 13 -4.28 0.71 21.21
C GLY A 13 -5.10 0.11 20.05
N CYS A 14 -5.68 -1.08 20.23
CA CYS A 14 -6.62 -1.64 19.26
C CYS A 14 -8.00 -0.96 19.36
N ARG A 15 -8.73 -0.95 18.25
CA ARG A 15 -10.14 -0.50 18.29
C ARG A 15 -11.00 -1.47 19.09
N PHE A 16 -11.97 -0.95 19.80
CA PHE A 16 -12.86 -1.74 20.68
C PHE A 16 -13.59 -2.85 19.92
N ASP A 17 -14.13 -2.59 18.71
CA ASP A 17 -14.78 -3.60 17.87
C ASP A 17 -13.83 -4.72 17.43
N VAL A 18 -12.56 -4.41 17.20
CA VAL A 18 -11.50 -5.38 16.84
C VAL A 18 -11.09 -6.22 18.05
N ALA A 19 -10.93 -5.59 19.21
CA ALA A 19 -10.56 -6.29 20.44
C ALA A 19 -11.68 -7.27 20.87
N VAL A 20 -12.95 -6.84 20.87
CA VAL A 20 -14.09 -7.72 21.18
C VAL A 20 -14.20 -8.87 20.19
N SER A 21 -13.99 -8.61 18.90
CA SER A 21 -13.95 -9.65 17.86
C SER A 21 -12.90 -10.73 18.16
N LYS A 22 -11.68 -10.32 18.54
CA LYS A 22 -10.61 -11.24 18.92
C LYS A 22 -10.87 -11.99 20.21
N LEU A 23 -11.30 -11.27 21.27
CA LEU A 23 -11.52 -11.85 22.61
C LEU A 23 -12.66 -12.85 22.66
N ARG A 24 -13.64 -12.73 21.78
CA ARG A 24 -14.82 -13.60 21.73
C ARG A 24 -14.90 -14.45 20.47
N ASN A 25 -13.89 -14.40 19.63
CA ASN A 25 -13.81 -15.14 18.36
C ASN A 25 -15.07 -15.00 17.50
N ILE A 26 -15.52 -13.76 17.30
CA ILE A 26 -16.70 -13.43 16.49
C ILE A 26 -16.35 -12.47 15.37
N SER A 27 -17.23 -12.36 14.37
CA SER A 27 -17.02 -11.38 13.30
C SER A 27 -17.03 -9.94 13.86
N ARG A 28 -16.25 -9.05 13.27
CA ARG A 28 -16.19 -7.64 13.64
C ARG A 28 -17.56 -6.94 13.53
N SER A 29 -18.41 -7.37 12.59
CA SER A 29 -19.79 -6.88 12.45
C SER A 29 -20.61 -7.25 13.69
N LYS A 30 -20.55 -8.52 14.12
CA LYS A 30 -21.26 -9.01 15.33
C LYS A 30 -20.74 -8.32 16.60
N ALA A 31 -19.41 -8.11 16.71
CA ALA A 31 -18.82 -7.32 17.80
C ALA A 31 -19.35 -5.87 17.83
N SER A 32 -19.41 -5.24 16.65
CA SER A 32 -19.97 -3.88 16.51
C SER A 32 -21.45 -3.80 16.96
N ASP A 33 -22.26 -4.82 16.65
CA ASP A 33 -23.66 -4.89 17.03
C ASP A 33 -23.83 -5.05 18.55
N PHE A 34 -23.03 -5.89 19.21
CA PHE A 34 -23.04 -6.04 20.66
C PHE A 34 -22.64 -4.76 21.40
N ILE A 35 -21.61 -4.05 20.91
CA ILE A 35 -21.20 -2.74 21.43
C ILE A 35 -22.34 -1.72 21.25
N SER A 36 -22.98 -1.69 20.09
CA SER A 36 -24.07 -0.74 19.79
C SER A 36 -25.32 -1.00 20.64
N LYS A 37 -25.60 -2.26 20.98
CA LYS A 37 -26.69 -2.67 21.86
C LYS A 37 -26.37 -2.48 23.35
N GLY A 38 -25.14 -2.15 23.71
CA GLY A 38 -24.66 -2.00 25.09
C GLY A 38 -24.40 -3.32 25.82
N SER A 39 -24.51 -4.47 25.13
CA SER A 39 -24.21 -5.80 25.68
C SER A 39 -22.74 -6.03 25.95
N VAL A 40 -21.88 -5.23 25.30
CA VAL A 40 -20.44 -5.16 25.56
C VAL A 40 -20.06 -3.70 25.74
N ARG A 41 -19.42 -3.37 26.87
CA ARG A 41 -19.06 -1.99 27.23
C ARG A 41 -17.74 -1.92 27.99
N ILE A 42 -17.19 -0.72 28.13
CA ILE A 42 -16.06 -0.45 29.02
C ILE A 42 -16.58 0.06 30.37
N ALA A 43 -16.00 -0.41 31.48
CA ALA A 43 -16.50 -0.18 32.83
C ALA A 43 -16.68 1.30 33.17
N ASN A 44 -15.71 2.15 32.91
CA ASN A 44 -15.64 3.51 33.47
C ASN A 44 -15.78 4.63 32.44
N ARG A 45 -16.10 4.33 31.16
CA ARG A 45 -16.28 5.33 30.12
C ARG A 45 -17.26 4.90 29.02
N LYS A 46 -17.98 5.87 28.43
CA LYS A 46 -18.78 5.60 27.24
C LYS A 46 -17.85 5.29 26.06
N ALA A 47 -18.05 4.14 25.47
CA ALA A 47 -17.24 3.67 24.34
C ALA A 47 -18.12 3.46 23.11
N ASN A 48 -17.65 3.96 21.97
CA ASN A 48 -18.17 3.57 20.66
C ASN A 48 -17.25 2.49 20.06
N LYS A 49 -17.73 1.80 19.03
CA LYS A 49 -17.02 0.71 18.36
C LYS A 49 -15.60 1.07 17.83
N SER A 50 -15.33 2.34 17.61
CA SER A 50 -14.06 2.82 17.06
C SER A 50 -13.10 3.37 18.13
N LEU A 51 -13.50 3.36 19.41
CA LEU A 51 -12.64 3.78 20.50
C LEU A 51 -11.38 2.92 20.55
N LEU A 52 -10.22 3.54 20.74
CA LEU A 52 -8.97 2.83 21.03
C LEU A 52 -8.91 2.48 22.50
N LEU A 53 -8.53 1.25 22.80
CA LEU A 53 -8.44 0.75 24.17
C LEU A 53 -7.14 1.21 24.82
N ASP A 54 -7.24 1.64 26.08
CA ASP A 54 -6.10 2.04 26.88
C ASP A 54 -5.68 0.92 27.85
N CYS A 55 -4.43 0.99 28.31
CA CYS A 55 -3.94 0.11 29.36
C CYS A 55 -4.78 0.35 30.65
N GLY A 56 -5.37 -0.73 31.20
CA GLY A 56 -6.23 -0.67 32.38
C GLY A 56 -7.73 -0.51 32.07
N ASP A 57 -8.14 -0.41 30.81
CA ASP A 57 -9.55 -0.52 30.46
C ASP A 57 -10.08 -1.91 30.85
N GLU A 58 -11.28 -1.94 31.41
CA GLU A 58 -11.99 -3.18 31.76
C GLU A 58 -13.20 -3.33 30.86
N ILE A 59 -13.23 -4.42 30.07
CA ILE A 59 -14.34 -4.75 29.17
C ILE A 59 -15.35 -5.60 29.95
N ILE A 60 -16.60 -5.18 29.96
CA ILE A 60 -17.73 -5.88 30.59
C ILE A 60 -18.58 -6.51 29.48
N PHE A 61 -18.90 -7.79 29.66
CA PHE A 61 -19.78 -8.58 28.80
C PHE A 61 -21.05 -8.98 29.61
N ASP A 62 -22.24 -8.66 29.11
CA ASP A 62 -23.50 -9.08 29.72
C ASP A 62 -23.87 -10.52 29.32
N ASP A 63 -24.39 -11.34 30.23
CA ASP A 63 -24.63 -12.79 30.05
C ASP A 63 -25.67 -13.15 28.97
N LEU A 64 -26.51 -12.21 28.52
CA LEU A 64 -27.39 -12.41 27.37
C LEU A 64 -26.60 -12.67 26.06
N VAL A 65 -25.30 -12.44 26.10
CA VAL A 65 -24.34 -12.75 25.02
C VAL A 65 -23.81 -14.17 25.16
N GLY A 66 -23.94 -14.81 26.35
CA GLY A 66 -23.41 -16.13 26.64
C GLY A 66 -24.15 -17.29 25.95
N GLU A 67 -25.48 -17.18 25.78
CA GLU A 67 -26.27 -18.24 25.12
C GLU A 67 -26.01 -18.32 23.61
N ASP A 68 -25.77 -17.20 22.95
CA ASP A 68 -25.39 -17.16 21.52
C ASP A 68 -23.97 -17.67 21.27
N PHE A 69 -23.15 -17.86 22.33
CA PHE A 69 -21.78 -18.41 22.23
C PHE A 69 -21.72 -19.91 22.54
N ALA A 70 -22.65 -20.45 23.38
CA ALA A 70 -22.57 -21.82 23.88
C ALA A 70 -22.99 -22.91 22.87
N GLU A 71 -23.87 -22.59 21.91
CA GLU A 71 -24.32 -23.57 20.92
C GLU A 71 -23.33 -23.86 19.78
N ASN A 72 -22.31 -22.99 19.59
CA ASN A 72 -21.31 -23.14 18.54
C ASN A 72 -19.92 -23.62 18.99
N SER A 73 -19.65 -23.73 20.31
CA SER A 73 -18.29 -23.97 20.77
C SER A 73 -17.83 -25.45 20.70
N CYS A 74 -18.74 -26.42 20.70
CA CYS A 74 -18.36 -27.83 20.72
C CYS A 74 -18.29 -28.54 19.34
N LYS A 75 -18.68 -27.87 18.24
CA LYS A 75 -18.55 -28.44 16.88
C LYS A 75 -17.66 -27.63 15.93
N ASN A 76 -17.20 -26.46 16.33
CA ASN A 76 -16.45 -25.52 15.45
C ASN A 76 -14.96 -25.40 15.74
N ASP A 77 -14.43 -25.90 16.86
CA ASP A 77 -13.00 -25.73 17.17
C ASP A 77 -12.09 -26.45 16.16
N ALA A 78 -12.45 -27.66 15.74
CA ALA A 78 -11.70 -28.38 14.70
C ALA A 78 -11.86 -27.78 13.29
N LEU A 79 -13.05 -27.26 12.94
CA LEU A 79 -13.31 -26.61 11.64
C LEU A 79 -12.79 -25.15 11.59
N GLN A 80 -12.65 -24.48 12.74
CA GLN A 80 -12.08 -23.13 12.80
C GLN A 80 -10.57 -23.15 12.77
N ASP A 81 -9.92 -24.12 13.40
CA ASP A 81 -8.46 -24.33 13.30
C ASP A 81 -8.07 -24.74 11.88
N GLU A 82 -8.82 -25.62 11.21
CA GLU A 82 -8.60 -25.96 9.81
C GLU A 82 -8.82 -24.75 8.88
N ASN A 83 -9.84 -23.93 9.11
CA ASN A 83 -10.08 -22.72 8.31
C ASN A 83 -9.02 -21.65 8.56
N GLN A 84 -8.53 -21.48 9.80
CA GLN A 84 -7.43 -20.56 10.09
C GLN A 84 -6.11 -21.05 9.50
N GLN A 85 -5.81 -22.34 9.60
CA GLN A 85 -4.65 -22.94 8.95
C GLN A 85 -4.73 -22.85 7.43
N ASN A 86 -5.87 -23.14 6.83
CA ASN A 86 -6.10 -23.01 5.38
C ASN A 86 -5.93 -21.55 4.92
N ASN A 87 -6.47 -20.56 5.65
CA ASN A 87 -6.31 -19.14 5.35
C ASN A 87 -4.84 -18.69 5.49
N GLN A 88 -4.10 -19.21 6.47
CA GLN A 88 -2.66 -18.93 6.62
C GLN A 88 -1.84 -19.54 5.49
N ILE A 89 -2.14 -20.78 5.09
CA ILE A 89 -1.48 -21.46 3.98
C ILE A 89 -1.77 -20.71 2.66
N GLU A 90 -3.01 -20.30 2.42
CA GLU A 90 -3.38 -19.52 1.23
C GLU A 90 -2.65 -18.19 1.17
N LEU A 91 -2.56 -17.47 2.30
CA LEU A 91 -1.81 -16.22 2.41
C LEU A 91 -0.32 -16.44 2.15
N GLN A 92 0.27 -17.51 2.69
CA GLN A 92 1.67 -17.86 2.46
C GLN A 92 1.93 -18.20 0.99
N LEU A 93 1.09 -19.00 0.36
CA LEU A 93 1.21 -19.33 -1.07
C LEU A 93 1.08 -18.08 -1.95
N LYS A 94 0.14 -17.18 -1.63
CA LYS A 94 -0.02 -15.90 -2.32
C LYS A 94 1.23 -15.02 -2.16
N ASN A 95 1.77 -14.91 -0.96
CA ASN A 95 2.99 -14.14 -0.70
C ASN A 95 4.18 -14.73 -1.46
N GLN A 96 4.33 -16.05 -1.47
CA GLN A 96 5.38 -16.73 -2.21
C GLN A 96 5.25 -16.52 -3.73
N ALA A 97 4.05 -16.57 -4.28
CA ALA A 97 3.82 -16.27 -5.70
C ALA A 97 4.21 -14.82 -6.05
N ILE A 98 3.90 -13.84 -5.17
CA ILE A 98 4.30 -12.45 -5.34
C ILE A 98 5.83 -12.32 -5.29
N GLU A 99 6.51 -12.96 -4.32
CA GLU A 99 7.97 -12.96 -4.22
C GLU A 99 8.63 -13.54 -5.47
N GLN A 100 8.10 -14.66 -6.00
CA GLN A 100 8.61 -15.30 -7.21
C GLN A 100 8.42 -14.43 -8.45
N SER A 101 7.35 -13.65 -8.53
CA SER A 101 7.06 -12.78 -9.68
C SER A 101 7.94 -11.53 -9.77
N MET A 102 8.68 -11.16 -8.71
CA MET A 102 9.62 -10.04 -8.74
C MET A 102 10.79 -10.34 -9.68
N LYS A 103 10.99 -9.49 -10.67
CA LYS A 103 12.10 -9.61 -11.64
C LYS A 103 13.26 -8.71 -11.24
N ILE A 104 14.48 -9.10 -11.65
CA ILE A 104 15.67 -8.25 -11.57
C ILE A 104 15.85 -7.62 -12.96
N ALA A 105 15.67 -6.30 -13.04
CA ALA A 105 15.82 -5.56 -14.29
C ALA A 105 17.28 -5.14 -14.55
N TYR A 106 18.05 -4.87 -13.48
CA TYR A 106 19.47 -4.58 -13.53
C TYR A 106 20.14 -5.02 -12.23
N LYS A 107 21.38 -5.51 -12.30
CA LYS A 107 22.15 -5.87 -11.10
C LYS A 107 23.64 -5.80 -11.38
N ASP A 108 24.39 -5.21 -10.44
CA ASP A 108 25.85 -5.27 -10.35
C ASP A 108 26.31 -5.41 -8.88
N GLU A 109 27.54 -5.03 -8.58
CA GLU A 109 28.09 -5.11 -7.22
C GLU A 109 27.51 -4.07 -6.27
N ASP A 110 27.10 -2.89 -6.76
CA ASP A 110 26.70 -1.74 -5.97
C ASP A 110 25.19 -1.56 -5.86
N ILE A 111 24.44 -1.90 -6.90
CA ILE A 111 23.01 -1.67 -7.00
C ILE A 111 22.25 -2.85 -7.59
N VAL A 112 20.97 -2.91 -7.30
CA VAL A 112 19.99 -3.75 -7.99
C VAL A 112 18.75 -2.92 -8.31
N VAL A 113 18.25 -3.00 -9.55
CA VAL A 113 16.95 -2.46 -9.92
C VAL A 113 15.99 -3.64 -10.09
N VAL A 114 14.94 -3.65 -9.31
CA VAL A 114 13.89 -4.66 -9.40
C VAL A 114 12.69 -4.12 -10.17
N ASP A 115 12.03 -5.00 -10.90
CA ASP A 115 10.67 -4.77 -11.38
C ASP A 115 9.72 -5.35 -10.35
N LYS A 116 9.23 -4.46 -9.47
CA LYS A 116 8.42 -4.79 -8.31
C LYS A 116 7.01 -5.18 -8.73
N PRO A 117 6.51 -6.37 -8.37
CA PRO A 117 5.13 -6.73 -8.62
C PRO A 117 4.15 -5.95 -7.72
N VAL A 118 2.87 -5.99 -8.08
CA VAL A 118 1.78 -5.55 -7.19
C VAL A 118 1.68 -6.46 -5.97
N GLY A 119 1.23 -5.92 -4.83
CA GLY A 119 1.09 -6.69 -3.60
C GLY A 119 2.38 -6.84 -2.78
N MET A 120 3.49 -6.25 -3.22
CA MET A 120 4.77 -6.21 -2.51
C MET A 120 5.05 -4.79 -2.02
N ALA A 121 5.40 -4.62 -0.75
CA ALA A 121 5.85 -3.33 -0.22
C ALA A 121 7.35 -3.10 -0.50
N ALA A 122 7.79 -1.85 -0.50
CA ALA A 122 9.21 -1.53 -0.65
C ALA A 122 10.04 -2.03 0.55
N HIS A 123 9.53 -1.83 1.76
CA HIS A 123 10.15 -2.21 3.03
C HIS A 123 9.05 -2.52 4.06
N GLN A 124 9.42 -3.13 5.16
CA GLN A 124 8.49 -3.45 6.25
C GLN A 124 7.89 -2.18 6.85
N ALA A 125 6.60 -2.21 7.11
CA ALA A 125 5.84 -1.11 7.70
C ALA A 125 4.85 -1.66 8.73
N GLN A 126 4.48 -0.85 9.70
CA GLN A 126 3.53 -1.24 10.74
C GLN A 126 2.19 -1.70 10.11
N GLY A 127 1.77 -2.91 10.47
CA GLY A 127 0.53 -3.53 9.96
C GLY A 127 0.65 -4.16 8.56
N TRP A 128 1.84 -4.21 7.97
CA TRP A 128 2.07 -4.92 6.71
C TRP A 128 2.43 -6.38 6.96
N CYS A 129 1.66 -7.31 6.37
CA CYS A 129 1.85 -8.76 6.51
C CYS A 129 2.24 -9.44 5.18
N GLY A 130 2.45 -8.67 4.11
CA GLY A 130 2.86 -9.17 2.80
C GLY A 130 4.38 -9.16 2.61
N PRO A 131 4.87 -9.63 1.44
CA PRO A 131 6.28 -9.63 1.11
C PRO A 131 6.83 -8.21 0.93
N THR A 132 8.14 -8.05 1.16
CA THR A 132 8.85 -6.80 0.90
C THR A 132 9.98 -7.01 -0.09
N VAL A 133 10.39 -5.95 -0.79
CA VAL A 133 11.51 -5.99 -1.74
C VAL A 133 12.80 -6.38 -1.03
N GLY A 134 13.08 -5.76 0.14
CA GLY A 134 14.31 -6.03 0.89
C GLY A 134 14.42 -7.50 1.29
N GLU A 135 13.41 -8.05 1.99
CA GLU A 135 13.38 -9.45 2.41
C GLU A 135 13.45 -10.44 1.23
N THR A 136 12.76 -10.12 0.12
CA THR A 136 12.76 -10.96 -1.07
C THR A 136 14.15 -11.00 -1.72
N LEU A 137 14.88 -9.88 -1.75
CA LEU A 137 16.26 -9.85 -2.23
C LEU A 137 17.20 -10.67 -1.34
N GLU A 138 17.09 -10.52 -0.01
CA GLU A 138 17.88 -11.31 0.95
C GLU A 138 17.59 -12.81 0.84
N LYS A 139 16.32 -13.23 0.73
CA LYS A 139 15.94 -14.64 0.46
C LYS A 139 16.54 -15.19 -0.84
N ARG A 140 16.79 -14.33 -1.83
CA ARG A 140 17.46 -14.69 -3.10
C ARG A 140 18.99 -14.63 -3.02
N GLY A 141 19.58 -14.41 -1.83
CA GLY A 141 21.02 -14.30 -1.63
C GLY A 141 21.62 -13.00 -2.18
N ILE A 142 20.79 -11.97 -2.41
CA ILE A 142 21.24 -10.66 -2.84
C ILE A 142 21.35 -9.75 -1.61
N SER A 143 22.58 -9.52 -1.15
CA SER A 143 22.85 -8.61 -0.04
C SER A 143 22.48 -7.18 -0.40
N ILE A 144 21.93 -6.44 0.56
CA ILE A 144 21.57 -5.03 0.48
C ILE A 144 22.32 -4.24 1.57
N SER A 145 22.52 -2.94 1.36
CA SER A 145 23.22 -2.09 2.33
C SER A 145 22.44 -2.02 3.66
N HIS A 146 23.17 -2.06 4.78
CA HIS A 146 22.62 -1.94 6.13
C HIS A 146 22.82 -0.55 6.74
N THR A 147 23.36 0.42 6.01
CA THR A 147 23.74 1.75 6.51
C THR A 147 22.56 2.68 6.80
N ALA A 148 21.34 2.36 6.34
CA ALA A 148 20.16 3.14 6.70
C ALA A 148 19.95 3.10 8.22
N GLY A 149 19.83 4.26 8.86
CA GLY A 149 19.58 4.38 10.30
C GLY A 149 18.25 3.78 10.81
N ASP A 150 17.44 3.23 9.90
CA ASP A 150 16.20 2.49 10.17
C ASP A 150 16.37 1.07 9.63
N GLU A 151 16.43 0.08 10.50
CA GLU A 151 16.60 -1.33 10.15
C GLU A 151 15.57 -1.84 9.12
N ASN A 152 14.40 -1.22 9.09
CA ASN A 152 13.35 -1.59 8.13
C ASN A 152 13.58 -1.03 6.71
N ARG A 153 14.57 -0.13 6.52
CA ARG A 153 14.83 0.55 5.24
C ARG A 153 16.17 0.23 4.60
N ARG A 154 16.80 -0.85 5.03
CA ARG A 154 18.11 -1.30 4.53
C ARG A 154 18.20 -1.20 3.00
N GLY A 155 19.18 -0.45 2.49
CA GLY A 155 19.41 -0.27 1.05
C GLY A 155 18.31 0.47 0.27
N ILE A 156 17.20 0.84 0.91
CA ILE A 156 16.03 1.43 0.26
C ILE A 156 16.14 2.96 0.25
N VAL A 157 16.42 3.54 -0.90
CA VAL A 157 16.53 5.01 -1.10
C VAL A 157 15.29 5.64 -1.71
N SER A 158 14.41 4.84 -2.29
CA SER A 158 13.12 5.25 -2.86
C SER A 158 12.06 4.18 -2.60
N ARG A 159 10.78 4.52 -2.82
CA ARG A 159 9.68 3.58 -2.56
C ARG A 159 8.60 3.66 -3.62
N LEU A 160 7.95 2.52 -3.84
CA LEU A 160 6.67 2.41 -4.55
C LEU A 160 5.61 1.93 -3.55
N ASP A 161 4.37 2.36 -3.75
CA ASP A 161 3.23 1.84 -2.99
C ASP A 161 3.05 0.34 -3.28
N ALA A 162 2.47 -0.43 -2.35
CA ALA A 162 2.24 -1.86 -2.55
C ALA A 162 1.36 -2.16 -3.79
N GLY A 163 0.40 -1.28 -4.10
CA GLY A 163 -0.44 -1.37 -5.29
C GLY A 163 0.19 -0.82 -6.57
N THR A 164 1.41 -0.26 -6.52
CA THR A 164 2.14 0.24 -7.69
C THR A 164 3.21 -0.76 -8.09
N SER A 165 3.25 -1.10 -9.36
CA SER A 165 4.26 -2.00 -9.95
C SER A 165 5.37 -1.22 -10.66
N GLY A 166 6.47 -1.91 -11.04
CA GLY A 166 7.54 -1.38 -11.88
C GLY A 166 8.86 -1.14 -11.16
N LEU A 167 9.71 -0.35 -11.76
CA LEU A 167 11.12 -0.22 -11.40
C LEU A 167 11.34 0.45 -10.06
N MET A 168 12.16 -0.18 -9.24
CA MET A 168 12.61 0.33 -7.95
C MET A 168 14.09 0.00 -7.75
N LEU A 169 14.91 1.03 -7.42
CA LEU A 169 16.33 0.88 -7.14
C LEU A 169 16.55 0.54 -5.66
N VAL A 170 17.44 -0.42 -5.42
CA VAL A 170 17.94 -0.82 -4.09
C VAL A 170 19.46 -0.82 -4.10
N CYS A 171 20.07 -0.27 -3.07
CA CYS A 171 21.51 -0.19 -2.90
C CYS A 171 22.04 -1.45 -2.22
N ARG A 172 23.10 -2.03 -2.76
CA ARG A 172 23.75 -3.23 -2.25
C ARG A 172 24.94 -2.90 -1.33
N THR A 173 25.60 -1.76 -1.58
CA THR A 173 26.75 -1.28 -0.79
C THR A 173 26.42 0.05 -0.11
N ASP A 174 27.15 0.35 0.96
CA ASP A 174 26.98 1.60 1.71
C ASP A 174 27.39 2.81 0.88
N LEU A 175 28.43 2.67 0.05
CA LEU A 175 28.84 3.68 -0.92
C LEU A 175 27.67 4.01 -1.87
N ALA A 176 27.03 2.97 -2.43
CA ALA A 176 25.89 3.16 -3.32
C ALA A 176 24.72 3.82 -2.60
N TYR A 177 24.47 3.44 -1.34
CA TYR A 177 23.40 4.03 -0.55
C TYR A 177 23.59 5.53 -0.35
N GLU A 178 24.77 5.97 0.10
CA GLU A 178 25.06 7.39 0.31
C GLU A 178 25.03 8.22 -0.98
N GLU A 179 25.60 7.71 -2.09
CA GLU A 179 25.59 8.42 -3.36
C GLU A 179 24.17 8.48 -3.98
N MET A 180 23.42 7.37 -3.95
CA MET A 180 22.06 7.37 -4.47
C MET A 180 21.12 8.24 -3.63
N LYS A 181 21.28 8.25 -2.29
CA LYS A 181 20.55 9.16 -1.41
C LYS A 181 20.76 10.63 -1.78
N LYS A 182 22.02 11.04 -2.11
CA LYS A 182 22.31 12.38 -2.62
C LYS A 182 21.63 12.64 -3.97
N GLN A 183 21.66 11.68 -4.91
CA GLN A 183 21.01 11.82 -6.21
C GLN A 183 19.49 11.97 -6.07
N PHE A 184 18.83 11.19 -5.20
CA PHE A 184 17.40 11.35 -4.93
C PHE A 184 17.08 12.69 -4.23
N ALA A 185 17.92 13.14 -3.29
CA ALA A 185 17.75 14.42 -2.61
C ALA A 185 17.92 15.62 -3.56
N ASN A 186 18.87 15.53 -4.51
CA ASN A 186 19.14 16.55 -5.52
C ASN A 186 18.27 16.44 -6.77
N HIS A 187 17.30 15.52 -6.78
CA HIS A 187 16.35 15.29 -7.89
C HIS A 187 17.04 14.97 -9.23
N THR A 188 18.25 14.38 -9.21
CA THR A 188 18.99 14.01 -10.44
C THR A 188 18.60 12.63 -10.98
N VAL A 189 17.93 11.79 -10.17
CA VAL A 189 17.32 10.54 -10.64
C VAL A 189 16.04 10.85 -11.40
N LYS A 190 16.00 10.55 -12.70
CA LYS A 190 14.79 10.66 -13.51
C LYS A 190 13.92 9.43 -13.29
N LYS A 191 12.64 9.66 -13.00
CA LYS A 191 11.65 8.61 -12.72
C LYS A 191 10.44 8.88 -13.60
N THR A 192 10.21 8.02 -14.57
CA THR A 192 9.03 8.10 -15.45
C THR A 192 8.04 7.02 -15.05
N TYR A 193 6.82 7.44 -14.78
CA TYR A 193 5.68 6.57 -14.52
C TYR A 193 4.69 6.68 -15.67
N HIS A 194 3.93 5.63 -15.90
CA HIS A 194 2.72 5.72 -16.69
C HIS A 194 1.51 5.56 -15.77
N ALA A 195 0.52 6.43 -15.96
CA ALA A 195 -0.72 6.47 -15.20
C ALA A 195 -1.92 6.55 -16.16
N LEU A 196 -2.92 5.68 -15.95
CA LEU A 196 -4.22 5.82 -16.60
C LEU A 196 -5.14 6.58 -15.64
N VAL A 197 -5.50 7.81 -15.99
CA VAL A 197 -6.36 8.68 -15.17
C VAL A 197 -7.77 8.75 -15.75
N GLN A 198 -8.77 8.97 -14.89
CA GLN A 198 -10.16 9.08 -15.30
C GLN A 198 -10.45 10.41 -15.99
N GLY A 199 -11.28 10.38 -17.02
CA GLY A 199 -11.67 11.53 -17.80
C GLY A 199 -10.63 11.96 -18.85
N ASP A 200 -10.95 13.01 -19.57
CA ASP A 200 -10.10 13.56 -20.63
C ASP A 200 -9.30 14.76 -20.10
N LEU A 201 -7.98 14.63 -20.07
CA LEU A 201 -7.09 15.73 -19.73
C LEU A 201 -7.08 16.74 -20.88
N THR A 202 -7.60 17.95 -20.65
CA THR A 202 -7.74 18.97 -21.70
C THR A 202 -6.41 19.49 -22.24
N GLN A 203 -5.38 19.53 -21.39
CA GLN A 203 -4.02 19.93 -21.77
C GLN A 203 -3.22 18.72 -22.28
N ASN A 204 -2.25 18.95 -23.17
CA ASN A 204 -1.34 17.89 -23.61
C ASN A 204 -0.23 17.63 -22.58
N LYS A 205 0.13 18.64 -21.81
CA LYS A 205 1.12 18.59 -20.75
C LYS A 205 0.84 19.65 -19.70
N ALA A 206 1.15 19.35 -18.45
CA ALA A 206 1.11 20.34 -17.36
C ALA A 206 1.97 19.90 -16.17
N THR A 207 2.03 20.78 -15.19
CA THR A 207 2.68 20.55 -13.89
C THR A 207 1.65 20.77 -12.78
N ILE A 208 1.64 19.84 -11.82
CA ILE A 208 0.90 19.99 -10.56
C ILE A 208 1.94 20.27 -9.49
N GLU A 209 1.87 21.45 -8.89
CA GLU A 209 2.71 21.86 -7.77
C GLU A 209 1.81 22.15 -6.59
N ALA A 210 1.78 21.20 -5.63
CA ALA A 210 0.92 21.31 -4.45
C ALA A 210 1.48 20.49 -3.29
N PRO A 211 1.54 21.04 -2.05
CA PRO A 211 2.10 20.34 -0.91
C PRO A 211 1.21 19.21 -0.42
N ILE A 212 1.84 18.06 -0.09
CA ILE A 212 1.14 16.82 0.32
C ILE A 212 1.43 16.52 1.79
N GLY A 213 0.38 16.29 2.56
CA GLY A 213 0.41 15.86 3.95
C GLY A 213 -0.59 14.76 4.26
N ARG A 214 -0.57 14.26 5.52
CA ARG A 214 -1.57 13.27 5.98
C ARG A 214 -2.95 13.91 6.08
N ALA A 215 -3.98 13.18 5.68
CA ALA A 215 -5.36 13.63 5.84
C ALA A 215 -5.77 13.57 7.32
N LYS A 216 -6.35 14.66 7.85
CA LYS A 216 -6.80 14.75 9.26
C LYS A 216 -7.88 13.72 9.64
N VAL A 217 -8.61 13.19 8.67
CA VAL A 217 -9.77 12.29 8.86
C VAL A 217 -9.42 10.81 8.69
N SER A 218 -8.22 10.48 8.19
CA SER A 218 -7.83 9.09 7.93
C SER A 218 -6.32 8.91 8.03
N ASP A 219 -5.87 8.02 8.90
CA ASP A 219 -4.44 7.74 9.14
C ASP A 219 -3.69 7.18 7.91
N PHE A 220 -4.42 6.66 6.91
CA PHE A 220 -3.83 6.01 5.74
C PHE A 220 -3.88 6.86 4.47
N ARG A 221 -4.60 7.99 4.46
CA ARG A 221 -4.74 8.86 3.29
C ARG A 221 -3.81 10.06 3.37
N PHE A 222 -3.37 10.50 2.19
CA PHE A 222 -2.67 11.76 2.00
C PHE A 222 -3.55 12.71 1.20
N THR A 223 -3.33 14.00 1.37
CA THR A 223 -4.10 15.05 0.69
C THR A 223 -3.24 16.28 0.47
N ILE A 224 -3.69 17.16 -0.39
CA ILE A 224 -3.11 18.49 -0.49
C ILE A 224 -3.49 19.28 0.75
N THR A 225 -2.48 19.84 1.42
CA THR A 225 -2.67 20.65 2.62
C THR A 225 -1.53 21.69 2.71
N PRO A 226 -1.81 22.93 3.16
CA PRO A 226 -0.79 23.95 3.30
C PRO A 226 0.40 23.55 4.16
N ASP A 227 0.17 22.75 5.20
CA ASP A 227 1.20 22.23 6.11
C ASP A 227 1.94 20.98 5.54
N GLY A 228 1.64 20.60 4.30
CA GLY A 228 2.23 19.46 3.62
C GLY A 228 3.68 19.70 3.17
N LYS A 229 4.33 18.64 2.76
CA LYS A 229 5.67 18.74 2.15
C LYS A 229 5.53 19.13 0.68
N PRO A 230 6.35 20.05 0.15
CA PRO A 230 6.34 20.42 -1.27
C PRO A 230 6.40 19.19 -2.18
N ALA A 231 5.59 19.19 -3.23
CA ALA A 231 5.52 18.11 -4.19
C ALA A 231 5.26 18.66 -5.59
N VAL A 232 6.03 18.16 -6.59
CA VAL A 232 5.95 18.59 -7.98
C VAL A 232 5.85 17.36 -8.88
N THR A 233 4.82 17.35 -9.73
CA THR A 233 4.50 16.28 -10.68
C THR A 233 4.27 16.87 -12.07
N HIS A 234 5.12 16.49 -13.03
CA HIS A 234 4.94 16.83 -14.45
C HIS A 234 4.25 15.68 -15.15
N TRP A 235 3.42 15.98 -16.13
CA TRP A 235 2.79 14.97 -16.96
C TRP A 235 2.64 15.41 -18.40
N ASP A 236 2.69 14.43 -19.30
CA ASP A 236 2.42 14.55 -20.74
C ASP A 236 1.41 13.49 -21.14
N VAL A 237 0.44 13.85 -21.98
CA VAL A 237 -0.55 12.91 -22.51
C VAL A 237 0.10 11.98 -23.53
N LEU A 238 -0.09 10.68 -23.35
CA LEU A 238 0.30 9.64 -24.30
C LEU A 238 -0.85 9.24 -25.22
N GLU A 239 -2.06 9.03 -24.64
CA GLU A 239 -3.23 8.57 -25.38
C GLU A 239 -4.52 9.00 -24.68
N ARG A 240 -5.56 9.43 -25.45
CA ARG A 240 -6.87 9.81 -24.92
C ARG A 240 -7.94 8.82 -25.35
N PHE A 241 -8.84 8.50 -24.42
CA PHE A 241 -9.92 7.52 -24.62
C PHE A 241 -11.31 8.11 -24.34
N GLY A 242 -11.44 9.44 -24.13
CA GLY A 242 -12.67 10.12 -23.70
C GLY A 242 -13.02 9.86 -22.24
N GLN A 243 -13.14 8.60 -21.82
CA GLN A 243 -13.43 8.24 -20.43
C GLN A 243 -12.18 8.13 -19.53
N ALA A 244 -11.00 8.05 -20.14
CA ALA A 244 -9.71 8.00 -19.45
C ALA A 244 -8.60 8.59 -20.34
N THR A 245 -7.49 8.94 -19.73
CA THR A 245 -6.28 9.41 -20.42
C THR A 245 -5.06 8.67 -19.89
N LEU A 246 -4.25 8.11 -20.79
CA LEU A 246 -2.93 7.58 -20.45
C LEU A 246 -1.93 8.72 -20.44
N ALA A 247 -1.23 8.89 -19.34
CA ALA A 247 -0.22 9.94 -19.16
C ALA A 247 1.15 9.36 -18.81
N SER A 248 2.21 9.96 -19.36
CA SER A 248 3.58 9.85 -18.87
C SER A 248 3.77 10.86 -17.74
N VAL A 249 4.27 10.42 -16.60
CA VAL A 249 4.37 11.24 -15.39
C VAL A 249 5.81 11.24 -14.89
N ASN A 250 6.38 12.43 -14.73
CA ASN A 250 7.73 12.64 -14.24
C ASN A 250 7.68 13.33 -12.87
N LEU A 251 8.42 12.77 -11.91
CA LEU A 251 8.43 13.24 -10.52
C LEU A 251 9.73 13.96 -10.19
N GLU A 252 9.67 15.23 -9.78
CA GLU A 252 10.78 15.87 -9.09
C GLU A 252 10.89 15.37 -7.65
N THR A 253 9.79 15.32 -6.93
CA THR A 253 9.69 14.84 -5.55
C THR A 253 9.13 13.41 -5.47
N GLY A 254 9.21 12.77 -4.31
CA GLY A 254 8.70 11.40 -4.09
C GLY A 254 7.89 11.29 -2.79
N ARG A 255 6.77 12.03 -2.68
CA ARG A 255 5.89 11.95 -1.50
C ARG A 255 5.00 10.73 -1.58
N THR A 256 4.54 10.26 -0.43
CA THR A 256 3.61 9.13 -0.33
C THR A 256 2.35 9.43 -1.15
N HIS A 257 1.95 8.49 -2.00
CA HIS A 257 0.79 8.60 -2.89
C HIS A 257 0.80 9.83 -3.82
N GLN A 258 1.95 10.45 -4.11
CA GLN A 258 2.04 11.75 -4.76
C GLN A 258 1.24 11.82 -6.08
N ILE A 259 1.46 10.90 -7.02
CA ILE A 259 0.75 10.87 -8.30
C ILE A 259 -0.76 10.73 -8.07
N ARG A 260 -1.16 9.83 -7.19
CA ARG A 260 -2.54 9.53 -6.85
C ARG A 260 -3.27 10.76 -6.27
N VAL A 261 -2.63 11.45 -5.31
CA VAL A 261 -3.15 12.66 -4.68
C VAL A 261 -3.24 13.82 -5.68
N HIS A 262 -2.18 14.05 -6.45
CA HIS A 262 -2.11 15.16 -7.40
C HIS A 262 -3.18 15.03 -8.49
N PHE A 263 -3.31 13.87 -9.14
CA PHE A 263 -4.34 13.70 -10.17
C PHE A 263 -5.75 13.73 -9.58
N THR A 264 -5.96 13.22 -8.38
CA THR A 264 -7.26 13.36 -7.69
C THR A 264 -7.61 14.82 -7.42
N SER A 265 -6.63 15.64 -7.04
CA SER A 265 -6.87 17.07 -6.73
C SER A 265 -7.31 17.92 -7.93
N ILE A 266 -6.96 17.47 -9.13
CA ILE A 266 -7.39 18.12 -10.38
C ILE A 266 -8.64 17.44 -10.99
N GLY A 267 -9.31 16.53 -10.25
CA GLY A 267 -10.54 15.86 -10.69
C GLY A 267 -10.33 14.62 -11.56
N HIS A 268 -9.10 14.13 -11.73
CA HIS A 268 -8.74 13.00 -12.57
C HIS A 268 -8.07 11.86 -11.77
N PRO A 269 -8.77 11.19 -10.83
CA PRO A 269 -8.18 10.10 -10.07
C PRO A 269 -7.71 8.97 -10.98
N LEU A 270 -6.70 8.20 -10.55
CA LEU A 270 -6.21 7.07 -11.33
C LEU A 270 -7.29 5.98 -11.46
N VAL A 271 -7.46 5.42 -12.62
CA VAL A 271 -8.39 4.30 -12.84
C VAL A 271 -8.01 3.14 -11.91
N GLY A 272 -9.00 2.61 -11.18
CA GLY A 272 -8.82 1.54 -10.21
C GLY A 272 -8.37 1.98 -8.81
N ASP A 273 -8.16 3.27 -8.57
CA ASP A 273 -7.78 3.80 -7.25
C ASP A 273 -9.00 4.03 -6.34
N SER A 274 -9.49 2.98 -5.71
CA SER A 274 -10.63 3.04 -4.80
C SER A 274 -10.38 3.93 -3.58
N MET A 275 -9.12 4.07 -3.14
CA MET A 275 -8.75 4.92 -2.00
C MET A 275 -8.97 6.39 -2.30
N TYR A 276 -8.76 6.83 -3.53
CA TYR A 276 -8.86 8.22 -3.96
C TYR A 276 -10.08 8.52 -4.83
N GLY A 277 -11.14 7.68 -4.73
CA GLY A 277 -12.45 7.99 -5.27
C GLY A 277 -12.61 7.76 -6.78
N ALA A 278 -11.77 6.91 -7.37
CA ALA A 278 -11.96 6.48 -8.74
C ALA A 278 -13.31 5.75 -8.94
N ASN A 279 -13.92 5.95 -10.10
CA ASN A 279 -15.18 5.29 -10.47
C ASN A 279 -14.97 3.75 -10.55
N PRO A 280 -15.62 2.96 -9.68
CA PRO A 280 -15.42 1.52 -9.64
C PRO A 280 -16.02 0.81 -10.87
N VAL A 281 -16.98 1.41 -11.56
CA VAL A 281 -17.60 0.82 -12.74
C VAL A 281 -16.60 0.71 -13.88
N LEU A 282 -15.80 1.76 -14.12
CA LEU A 282 -14.75 1.72 -15.14
C LEU A 282 -13.68 0.70 -14.78
N ALA A 283 -13.21 0.70 -13.54
CA ALA A 283 -12.22 -0.26 -13.07
C ALA A 283 -12.69 -1.71 -13.28
N LYS A 284 -13.96 -2.01 -12.94
CA LYS A 284 -14.55 -3.34 -13.14
C LYS A 284 -14.62 -3.73 -14.62
N LYS A 285 -15.00 -2.81 -15.51
CA LYS A 285 -15.02 -3.05 -16.96
C LYS A 285 -13.65 -3.41 -17.53
N LEU A 286 -12.59 -2.82 -16.95
CA LEU A 286 -11.19 -3.04 -17.34
C LEU A 286 -10.52 -4.21 -16.59
N GLY A 287 -11.23 -4.91 -15.71
CA GLY A 287 -10.66 -6.00 -14.90
C GLY A 287 -9.64 -5.54 -13.86
N LEU A 288 -9.67 -4.26 -13.43
CA LEU A 288 -8.70 -3.69 -12.49
C LEU A 288 -9.17 -3.81 -11.04
N THR A 289 -8.26 -4.25 -10.18
CA THR A 289 -8.43 -4.32 -8.71
C THR A 289 -7.52 -3.34 -7.96
N ARG A 290 -6.71 -2.58 -8.68
CA ARG A 290 -5.74 -1.61 -8.15
C ARG A 290 -5.63 -0.39 -9.05
N GLN A 291 -4.95 0.65 -8.57
CA GLN A 291 -4.62 1.83 -9.40
C GLN A 291 -3.78 1.43 -10.61
N TRP A 292 -4.16 1.94 -11.79
CA TRP A 292 -3.36 1.80 -13.01
C TRP A 292 -2.18 2.77 -12.94
N LEU A 293 -1.10 2.31 -12.30
CA LEU A 293 0.15 3.07 -12.12
C LEU A 293 1.35 2.13 -12.18
N HIS A 294 2.33 2.51 -12.99
CA HIS A 294 3.52 1.72 -13.21
C HIS A 294 4.78 2.60 -13.32
N SER A 295 5.87 2.21 -12.65
CA SER A 295 7.18 2.86 -12.79
C SER A 295 7.88 2.29 -14.01
N MET A 296 7.84 3.05 -15.11
CA MET A 296 8.29 2.60 -16.43
C MET A 296 9.79 2.69 -16.64
N GLU A 297 10.39 3.80 -16.18
CA GLU A 297 11.79 4.09 -16.47
C GLU A 297 12.50 4.72 -15.27
N LEU A 298 13.73 4.30 -15.06
CA LEU A 298 14.68 4.95 -14.15
C LEU A 298 15.95 5.30 -14.91
N ILE A 299 16.40 6.58 -14.78
CA ILE A 299 17.70 7.02 -15.29
C ILE A 299 18.47 7.66 -14.13
N PHE A 300 19.67 7.20 -13.86
CA PHE A 300 20.50 7.67 -12.76
C PHE A 300 21.99 7.54 -13.10
N THR A 301 22.84 8.23 -12.36
CA THR A 301 24.29 8.08 -12.45
C THR A 301 24.75 6.93 -11.55
N HIS A 302 25.47 5.97 -12.09
CA HIS A 302 25.99 4.84 -11.32
C HIS A 302 26.92 5.33 -10.20
N PRO A 303 26.69 4.92 -8.93
CA PRO A 303 27.34 5.52 -7.76
C PRO A 303 28.87 5.38 -7.74
N ARG A 304 29.43 4.34 -8.33
CA ARG A 304 30.87 4.11 -8.36
C ARG A 304 31.53 4.55 -9.66
N THR A 305 30.89 4.26 -10.80
CA THR A 305 31.51 4.45 -12.11
C THR A 305 31.22 5.79 -12.76
N GLY A 306 30.22 6.52 -12.28
CA GLY A 306 29.75 7.79 -12.86
C GLY A 306 29.03 7.63 -14.21
N LYS A 307 28.85 6.41 -14.73
CA LYS A 307 28.12 6.15 -15.98
C LYS A 307 26.61 6.36 -15.79
N ILE A 308 25.95 6.88 -16.82
CA ILE A 308 24.48 6.97 -16.85
C ILE A 308 23.94 5.56 -17.11
N ILE A 309 23.06 5.11 -16.21
CA ILE A 309 22.32 3.86 -16.33
C ILE A 309 20.86 4.20 -16.62
N ARG A 310 20.31 3.55 -17.66
CA ARG A 310 18.89 3.60 -18.03
C ARG A 310 18.30 2.22 -17.94
N VAL A 311 17.20 2.07 -17.19
CA VAL A 311 16.46 0.82 -17.03
C VAL A 311 15.01 1.07 -17.37
N GLU A 312 14.43 0.18 -18.17
CA GLU A 312 13.03 0.24 -18.61
C GLU A 312 12.28 -1.02 -18.18
N SER A 313 10.98 -0.90 -17.98
CA SER A 313 10.07 -2.01 -17.67
C SER A 313 8.94 -2.07 -18.70
N ASN A 314 8.23 -3.21 -18.74
CA ASN A 314 7.03 -3.40 -19.52
C ASN A 314 5.82 -3.44 -18.58
N TYR A 315 4.64 -3.12 -19.10
CA TYR A 315 3.42 -3.26 -18.30
C TYR A 315 3.22 -4.72 -17.85
N PRO A 316 2.87 -4.96 -16.60
CA PRO A 316 2.40 -6.27 -16.17
C PRO A 316 1.05 -6.59 -16.82
N SER A 317 0.72 -7.87 -16.87
CA SER A 317 -0.42 -8.38 -17.65
C SER A 317 -1.76 -7.74 -17.31
N ASP A 318 -1.99 -7.41 -16.04
CA ASP A 318 -3.21 -6.73 -15.58
C ASP A 318 -3.36 -5.32 -16.13
N LEU A 319 -2.27 -4.55 -16.19
CA LEU A 319 -2.27 -3.20 -16.75
C LEU A 319 -2.33 -3.23 -18.28
N GLN A 320 -1.63 -4.18 -18.89
CA GLN A 320 -1.67 -4.35 -20.34
C GLN A 320 -3.08 -4.71 -20.81
N HIS A 321 -3.72 -5.69 -20.17
CA HIS A 321 -5.09 -6.08 -20.45
C HIS A 321 -6.08 -4.91 -20.28
N ALA A 322 -5.96 -4.17 -19.19
CA ALA A 322 -6.82 -3.01 -18.94
C ALA A 322 -6.66 -1.91 -19.99
N LEU A 323 -5.44 -1.68 -20.48
CA LEU A 323 -5.18 -0.69 -21.53
C LEU A 323 -5.76 -1.13 -22.88
N GLU A 324 -5.65 -2.41 -23.23
CA GLU A 324 -6.24 -2.99 -24.43
C GLU A 324 -7.77 -2.89 -24.38
N ALA A 325 -8.38 -3.29 -23.26
CA ALA A 325 -9.83 -3.15 -23.06
C ALA A 325 -10.29 -1.67 -23.13
N MET A 326 -9.48 -0.72 -22.63
CA MET A 326 -9.78 0.70 -22.73
C MET A 326 -9.77 1.18 -24.19
N ARG A 327 -8.82 0.73 -24.99
CA ARG A 327 -8.74 1.02 -26.44
C ARG A 327 -9.95 0.47 -27.19
N GLU A 328 -10.46 -0.70 -26.80
CA GLU A 328 -11.66 -1.29 -27.40
C GLU A 328 -12.92 -0.51 -27.04
N LEU A 329 -13.05 -0.04 -25.79
CA LEU A 329 -14.19 0.77 -25.33
C LEU A 329 -14.24 2.17 -25.94
N SER A 330 -13.14 2.65 -26.52
CA SER A 330 -13.04 3.99 -27.14
C SER A 330 -13.24 3.99 -28.66
N LYS A 331 -13.39 2.82 -29.27
CA LYS A 331 -13.75 2.66 -30.70
C LYS A 331 -15.23 2.86 -30.90
#